data_9e468644ccb158c1f57219c85045d7ef
#
_entry.id   9e468644ccb158c1f57219c85045d7ef
#
_cell.length_a   1.000
_cell.length_b   1.000
_cell.length_c   1.000
_cell.angle_alpha   90.00
_cell.angle_beta   90.00
_cell.angle_gamma   90.00
#
_symmetry.space_group_name_H-M   'P 1'
#
loop_
_entity.id
_entity.type
_entity.pdbx_description
1 polymer ?
#
loop_
_entity_poly.entity_id
_entity_poly.type
_entity_poly.pdbx_seq_one_letter_code
_entity_poly.pdbx_strand_id
1 'polypeptide(L)'
;MAEAAPDDVFSDNITFPAADGYTLSATLFLPRGRRRHHAVLISSATAVPRKIYRRFASYLAARGCAVLTYDYRGIGDSRQRAVTGYNQPKSLVGFKATMADWAALDVSAAVAWMRSRYKNLPLNYVGHSFGGQALGLLANNNDVKRALFVAAVAGYWKLMKSPERYRVFVLLNFVGLPLTRLLGYMPGWAGIGEDLPKGVFEQWTRWVMSERYLLDDPDLKAITNFVKYKGELRSLCFSDDLWTLPAIELLCSAFKSATPEVITITPQDAGAKAIGHFGFFRPEHRDTLWRGAAEWLEAEG
;
A
#
# COMPACT_ATOMS: atom_id res chain seq x y z
N MET A 1 20.13 21.47 4.69
CA MET A 1 19.69 20.90 6.00
C MET A 1 20.58 19.70 6.28
N ALA A 2 21.08 19.57 7.52
CA ALA A 2 21.96 18.47 7.90
C ALA A 2 21.29 17.12 7.65
N GLU A 3 22.05 16.16 7.21
CA GLU A 3 21.65 14.78 7.03
C GLU A 3 21.13 14.23 8.35
N ALA A 4 19.86 13.78 8.38
CA ALA A 4 19.30 13.18 9.59
C ALA A 4 20.06 11.87 9.84
N ALA A 5 20.83 11.84 10.90
CA ALA A 5 21.60 10.66 11.31
C ALA A 5 20.66 9.51 11.70
N PRO A 6 21.10 8.25 11.64
CA PRO A 6 20.32 7.09 12.14
C PRO A 6 19.86 7.25 13.59
N ASP A 7 20.53 8.07 14.36
CA ASP A 7 20.25 8.35 15.79
C ASP A 7 19.04 9.29 16.03
N ASP A 8 18.53 9.95 14.99
CA ASP A 8 17.41 10.91 15.11
C ASP A 8 16.02 10.23 15.13
N VAL A 9 15.94 8.92 14.97
CA VAL A 9 14.68 8.17 14.89
C VAL A 9 14.67 7.00 15.87
N PHE A 10 13.61 6.94 16.65
CA PHE A 10 13.28 5.74 17.42
C PHE A 10 12.34 4.86 16.58
N SER A 11 12.57 3.55 16.52
CA SER A 11 11.66 2.60 15.89
C SER A 11 11.34 1.45 16.84
N ASP A 12 10.07 1.06 16.88
CA ASP A 12 9.57 -0.02 17.71
C ASP A 12 8.65 -0.94 16.90
N ASN A 13 8.81 -2.24 17.09
CA ASN A 13 7.92 -3.24 16.53
C ASN A 13 6.75 -3.44 17.50
N ILE A 14 5.56 -3.17 17.00
CA ILE A 14 4.31 -3.24 17.75
C ILE A 14 3.32 -4.17 17.06
N THR A 15 2.25 -4.48 17.77
CA THR A 15 1.08 -5.15 17.22
C THR A 15 -0.18 -4.39 17.57
N PHE A 16 -1.21 -4.55 16.74
CA PHE A 16 -2.56 -4.03 17.01
C PHE A 16 -3.62 -4.96 16.39
N PRO A 17 -4.82 -5.04 16.98
CA PRO A 17 -5.89 -5.88 16.45
C PRO A 17 -6.64 -5.18 15.33
N ALA A 18 -7.04 -5.95 14.32
CA ALA A 18 -8.11 -5.60 13.39
C ALA A 18 -9.49 -5.81 14.06
N ALA A 19 -10.56 -5.32 13.43
CA ALA A 19 -11.91 -5.36 14.00
C ALA A 19 -12.43 -6.78 14.28
N ASP A 20 -11.94 -7.78 13.56
CA ASP A 20 -12.24 -9.20 13.73
C ASP A 20 -11.31 -9.91 14.72
N GLY A 21 -10.45 -9.15 15.41
CA GLY A 21 -9.48 -9.69 16.39
C GLY A 21 -8.19 -10.21 15.79
N TYR A 22 -8.00 -10.17 14.45
CA TYR A 22 -6.75 -10.58 13.83
C TYR A 22 -5.62 -9.61 14.22
N THR A 23 -4.51 -10.14 14.73
CA THR A 23 -3.37 -9.32 15.16
C THR A 23 -2.46 -8.98 13.99
N LEU A 24 -2.27 -7.69 13.74
CA LEU A 24 -1.39 -7.15 12.72
C LEU A 24 -0.06 -6.71 13.32
N SER A 25 1.03 -7.03 12.64
CA SER A 25 2.39 -6.61 13.00
C SER A 25 2.75 -5.31 12.30
N ALA A 26 3.33 -4.38 13.03
CA ALA A 26 3.69 -3.07 12.54
C ALA A 26 5.05 -2.61 13.07
N THR A 27 5.60 -1.56 12.46
CA THR A 27 6.74 -0.82 12.98
C THR A 27 6.34 0.65 13.08
N LEU A 28 6.46 1.21 14.28
CA LEU A 28 6.24 2.61 14.57
C LEU A 28 7.59 3.34 14.58
N PHE A 29 7.70 4.41 13.79
CA PHE A 29 8.87 5.29 13.72
C PHE A 29 8.53 6.64 14.32
N LEU A 30 9.35 7.13 15.25
CA LEU A 30 9.13 8.38 15.96
C LEU A 30 10.38 9.26 15.91
N PRO A 31 10.24 10.59 15.79
CA PRO A 31 11.36 11.50 15.88
C PRO A 31 11.92 11.52 17.31
N ARG A 32 13.25 11.54 17.43
CA ARG A 32 13.92 11.81 18.70
C ARG A 32 14.14 13.31 18.89
N GLY A 33 13.80 13.83 20.07
CA GLY A 33 14.08 15.23 20.43
C GLY A 33 13.31 16.30 19.65
N ARG A 34 12.38 15.92 18.77
CA ARG A 34 11.55 16.86 17.98
C ARG A 34 10.07 16.73 18.31
N ARG A 35 9.36 17.87 18.27
CA ARG A 35 7.89 17.88 18.35
C ARG A 35 7.30 17.18 17.11
N ARG A 36 6.30 16.34 17.33
CA ARG A 36 5.54 15.72 16.25
C ARG A 36 4.51 16.70 15.71
N HIS A 37 4.43 16.82 14.41
CA HIS A 37 3.48 17.73 13.74
C HIS A 37 2.48 16.98 12.83
N HIS A 38 2.81 15.76 12.35
CA HIS A 38 1.93 14.92 11.56
C HIS A 38 2.03 13.45 11.99
N ALA A 39 0.94 12.73 11.76
CA ALA A 39 0.92 11.26 11.76
C ALA A 39 0.86 10.77 10.31
N VAL A 40 1.63 9.75 9.94
CA VAL A 40 1.66 9.21 8.59
C VAL A 40 1.50 7.69 8.64
N LEU A 41 0.52 7.17 7.90
CA LEU A 41 0.34 5.74 7.70
C LEU A 41 0.85 5.36 6.31
N ILE A 42 1.73 4.35 6.22
CA ILE A 42 2.20 3.81 4.95
C ILE A 42 1.59 2.43 4.74
N SER A 43 0.79 2.28 3.68
CA SER A 43 0.14 1.03 3.27
C SER A 43 0.83 0.41 2.07
N SER A 44 1.13 -0.87 2.19
CA SER A 44 1.98 -1.62 1.28
C SER A 44 1.32 -1.96 -0.06
N ALA A 45 2.13 -2.25 -1.07
CA ALA A 45 1.70 -2.93 -2.28
C ALA A 45 1.33 -4.40 -2.01
N THR A 46 0.67 -5.05 -2.97
CA THR A 46 0.34 -6.49 -2.94
C THR A 46 1.63 -7.32 -2.81
N ALA A 47 1.63 -8.28 -1.90
CA ALA A 47 2.75 -9.21 -1.65
C ALA A 47 4.06 -8.52 -1.20
N VAL A 48 3.99 -7.32 -0.63
CA VAL A 48 5.16 -6.56 -0.20
C VAL A 48 5.13 -6.35 1.32
N PRO A 49 6.14 -6.86 2.06
CA PRO A 49 6.20 -6.67 3.50
C PRO A 49 6.61 -5.24 3.87
N ARG A 50 6.14 -4.78 5.04
CA ARG A 50 6.36 -3.43 5.57
C ARG A 50 7.82 -2.99 5.62
N LYS A 51 8.76 -3.93 5.75
CA LYS A 51 10.21 -3.65 5.84
C LYS A 51 10.77 -2.89 4.64
N ILE A 52 10.14 -3.00 3.47
CA ILE A 52 10.53 -2.30 2.24
C ILE A 52 10.43 -0.78 2.43
N TYR A 53 9.45 -0.32 3.20
CA TYR A 53 9.17 1.11 3.42
C TYR A 53 9.99 1.73 4.56
N ARG A 54 10.79 0.94 5.28
CA ARG A 54 11.51 1.35 6.50
C ARG A 54 12.33 2.63 6.30
N ARG A 55 13.07 2.74 5.20
CA ARG A 55 13.96 3.89 4.95
C ARG A 55 13.17 5.16 4.71
N PHE A 56 12.08 5.10 3.95
CA PHE A 56 11.20 6.24 3.73
C PHE A 56 10.44 6.61 5.01
N ALA A 57 9.98 5.64 5.78
CA ALA A 57 9.35 5.87 7.08
C ALA A 57 10.31 6.56 8.07
N SER A 58 11.56 6.11 8.15
CA SER A 58 12.59 6.78 8.97
C SER A 58 12.88 8.19 8.48
N TYR A 59 12.91 8.42 7.17
CA TYR A 59 13.09 9.76 6.61
C TYR A 59 11.99 10.73 7.03
N LEU A 60 10.72 10.31 6.95
CA LEU A 60 9.58 11.12 7.42
C LEU A 60 9.62 11.32 8.94
N ALA A 61 10.00 10.29 9.71
CA ALA A 61 10.12 10.41 11.16
C ALA A 61 11.21 11.40 11.58
N ALA A 62 12.37 11.38 10.92
CA ALA A 62 13.44 12.35 11.16
C ALA A 62 13.01 13.80 10.87
N ARG A 63 11.97 14.01 10.06
CA ARG A 63 11.38 15.32 9.78
C ARG A 63 10.33 15.77 10.81
N GLY A 64 9.94 14.89 11.74
CA GLY A 64 8.97 15.20 12.80
C GLY A 64 7.62 14.50 12.64
N CYS A 65 7.50 13.50 11.79
CA CYS A 65 6.29 12.70 11.66
C CYS A 65 6.29 11.49 12.61
N ALA A 66 5.12 11.11 13.14
CA ALA A 66 4.90 9.77 13.69
C ALA A 66 4.46 8.86 12.56
N VAL A 67 5.28 7.86 12.20
CA VAL A 67 5.03 7.04 11.01
C VAL A 67 4.77 5.60 11.38
N LEU A 68 3.70 5.00 10.83
CA LEU A 68 3.38 3.58 10.98
C LEU A 68 3.51 2.87 9.63
N THR A 69 4.22 1.74 9.63
CA THR A 69 4.17 0.74 8.57
C THR A 69 3.66 -0.57 9.15
N TYR A 70 2.93 -1.36 8.40
CA TYR A 70 2.36 -2.63 8.89
C TYR A 70 2.28 -3.65 7.77
N ASP A 71 2.17 -4.92 8.15
CA ASP A 71 1.94 -6.03 7.23
C ASP A 71 0.45 -6.37 7.22
N TYR A 72 -0.13 -6.58 6.05
CA TYR A 72 -1.47 -7.16 5.91
C TYR A 72 -1.52 -8.57 6.49
N ARG A 73 -2.70 -9.04 6.90
CA ARG A 73 -2.90 -10.43 7.32
C ARG A 73 -2.37 -11.42 6.31
N GLY A 74 -1.61 -12.38 6.76
CA GLY A 74 -0.98 -13.38 5.90
C GLY A 74 0.31 -12.95 5.23
N ILE A 75 0.78 -11.70 5.43
CA ILE A 75 2.03 -11.16 4.89
C ILE A 75 3.03 -10.91 6.03
N GLY A 76 4.31 -11.07 5.76
CA GLY A 76 5.41 -10.71 6.66
C GLY A 76 5.22 -11.28 8.06
N ASP A 77 5.35 -10.40 9.08
CA ASP A 77 5.18 -10.79 10.49
C ASP A 77 3.71 -10.86 10.94
N SER A 78 2.76 -10.35 10.14
CA SER A 78 1.31 -10.58 10.33
C SER A 78 0.86 -11.97 9.89
N ARG A 79 1.76 -12.79 9.36
CA ARG A 79 1.51 -14.19 9.06
C ARG A 79 1.56 -15.00 10.34
N GLN A 80 0.39 -15.24 10.96
CA GLN A 80 0.27 -15.97 12.22
C GLN A 80 0.71 -17.43 12.05
N ARG A 81 1.32 -18.00 13.11
CA ARG A 81 1.53 -19.43 13.19
C ARG A 81 0.17 -20.10 13.31
N ALA A 82 -0.07 -21.16 12.55
CA ALA A 82 -1.24 -22.01 12.77
C ALA A 82 -1.32 -22.39 14.25
N VAL A 83 -2.51 -22.27 14.83
CA VAL A 83 -2.76 -22.49 16.27
C VAL A 83 -2.43 -23.93 16.74
N THR A 84 -2.09 -24.83 15.83
CA THR A 84 -1.80 -26.24 16.09
C THR A 84 -0.31 -26.54 15.97
N GLY A 85 0.40 -26.43 17.09
CA GLY A 85 1.71 -27.06 17.29
C GLY A 85 2.94 -26.14 17.14
N TYR A 86 3.84 -26.29 18.08
CA TYR A 86 5.04 -25.50 18.34
C TYR A 86 6.08 -25.45 17.20
N ASN A 87 5.92 -26.21 16.11
CA ASN A 87 6.93 -26.37 15.04
C ASN A 87 6.38 -26.39 13.61
N GLN A 88 5.14 -25.97 13.37
CA GLN A 88 4.64 -25.87 11.98
C GLN A 88 5.09 -24.57 11.34
N PRO A 89 5.61 -24.58 10.11
CA PRO A 89 5.89 -23.37 9.36
C PRO A 89 4.58 -22.57 9.20
N LYS A 90 4.69 -21.25 9.20
CA LYS A 90 3.57 -20.32 8.97
C LYS A 90 2.91 -20.60 7.59
N SER A 91 2.01 -21.57 7.53
CA SER A 91 1.35 -22.01 6.31
C SER A 91 0.17 -21.10 5.99
N LEU A 92 -0.04 -20.82 4.71
CA LEU A 92 -1.25 -20.13 4.21
C LEU A 92 -2.33 -21.10 3.70
N VAL A 93 -2.07 -22.41 3.77
CA VAL A 93 -3.08 -23.43 3.40
C VAL A 93 -4.28 -23.31 4.32
N GLY A 94 -5.47 -23.12 3.73
CA GLY A 94 -6.70 -22.92 4.50
C GLY A 94 -6.88 -21.54 5.13
N PHE A 95 -5.89 -20.65 5.03
CA PHE A 95 -6.01 -19.28 5.51
C PHE A 95 -6.98 -18.47 4.62
N LYS A 96 -7.99 -17.90 5.27
CA LYS A 96 -9.04 -17.15 4.57
C LYS A 96 -8.76 -15.65 4.68
N ALA A 97 -8.45 -15.03 3.56
CA ALA A 97 -8.33 -13.58 3.41
C ALA A 97 -8.55 -13.20 1.94
N THR A 98 -9.05 -12.01 1.71
CA THR A 98 -9.25 -11.40 0.40
C THR A 98 -8.58 -10.02 0.34
N MET A 99 -8.44 -9.44 -0.85
CA MET A 99 -8.02 -8.03 -1.02
C MET A 99 -9.01 -7.07 -0.32
N ALA A 100 -10.29 -7.40 -0.35
CA ALA A 100 -11.33 -6.65 0.34
C ALA A 100 -11.13 -6.66 1.87
N ASP A 101 -10.75 -7.81 2.46
CA ASP A 101 -10.43 -7.91 3.90
C ASP A 101 -9.20 -7.08 4.26
N TRP A 102 -8.17 -7.08 3.41
CA TRP A 102 -6.99 -6.23 3.61
C TRP A 102 -7.37 -4.76 3.71
N ALA A 103 -8.26 -4.27 2.82
CA ALA A 103 -8.73 -2.89 2.89
C ALA A 103 -9.66 -2.68 4.10
N ALA A 104 -10.78 -3.40 4.17
CA ALA A 104 -11.86 -3.14 5.11
C ALA A 104 -11.48 -3.44 6.58
N LEU A 105 -10.61 -4.41 6.82
CA LEU A 105 -10.22 -4.83 8.16
C LEU A 105 -8.83 -4.31 8.54
N ASP A 106 -7.80 -4.55 7.71
CA ASP A 106 -6.42 -4.27 8.11
C ASP A 106 -6.07 -2.79 7.96
N VAL A 107 -6.34 -2.18 6.78
CA VAL A 107 -6.06 -0.74 6.57
C VAL A 107 -6.96 0.10 7.45
N SER A 108 -8.25 -0.23 7.56
CA SER A 108 -9.18 0.48 8.47
C SER A 108 -8.70 0.45 9.92
N ALA A 109 -8.20 -0.71 10.40
CA ALA A 109 -7.66 -0.82 11.76
C ALA A 109 -6.38 0.02 11.94
N ALA A 110 -5.49 0.03 10.95
CA ALA A 110 -4.28 0.86 10.98
C ALA A 110 -4.61 2.37 11.03
N VAL A 111 -5.59 2.82 10.24
CA VAL A 111 -6.11 4.21 10.29
C VAL A 111 -6.69 4.51 11.68
N ALA A 112 -7.56 3.64 12.19
CA ALA A 112 -8.19 3.80 13.51
C ALA A 112 -7.15 3.83 14.64
N TRP A 113 -6.12 2.95 14.59
CA TRP A 113 -5.03 2.92 15.56
C TRP A 113 -4.25 4.22 15.55
N MET A 114 -3.87 4.71 14.39
CA MET A 114 -3.16 5.99 14.25
C MET A 114 -3.98 7.18 14.76
N ARG A 115 -5.27 7.24 14.43
CA ARG A 115 -6.19 8.27 14.92
C ARG A 115 -6.36 8.23 16.43
N SER A 116 -6.48 7.04 17.02
CA SER A 116 -6.61 6.90 18.48
C SER A 116 -5.35 7.32 19.22
N ARG A 117 -4.17 7.06 18.65
CA ARG A 117 -2.86 7.32 19.25
C ARG A 117 -2.41 8.78 19.09
N TYR A 118 -2.75 9.40 17.96
CA TYR A 118 -2.31 10.74 17.56
C TYR A 118 -3.49 11.66 17.25
N LYS A 119 -4.45 11.74 18.20
CA LYS A 119 -5.74 12.47 18.04
C LYS A 119 -5.59 13.92 17.59
N ASN A 120 -4.53 14.60 18.05
CA ASN A 120 -4.29 16.03 17.83
C ASN A 120 -3.38 16.29 16.62
N LEU A 121 -2.95 15.26 15.89
CA LEU A 121 -2.15 15.41 14.69
C LEU A 121 -2.99 15.14 13.45
N PRO A 122 -2.80 15.89 12.35
CA PRO A 122 -3.35 15.50 11.08
C PRO A 122 -2.79 14.14 10.68
N LEU A 123 -3.67 13.23 10.25
CA LEU A 123 -3.28 11.92 9.75
C LEU A 123 -3.17 11.98 8.24
N ASN A 124 -2.00 11.72 7.72
CA ASN A 124 -1.72 11.59 6.30
C ASN A 124 -1.46 10.12 5.93
N TYR A 125 -1.64 9.81 4.67
CA TYR A 125 -1.61 8.46 4.15
C TYR A 125 -0.68 8.37 2.94
N VAL A 126 0.14 7.34 2.90
CA VAL A 126 0.94 6.98 1.73
C VAL A 126 0.54 5.58 1.30
N GLY A 127 -0.07 5.48 0.13
CA GLY A 127 -0.52 4.20 -0.42
C GLY A 127 0.30 3.79 -1.63
N HIS A 128 1.06 2.69 -1.51
CA HIS A 128 1.79 2.12 -2.64
C HIS A 128 0.92 1.09 -3.35
N SER A 129 0.71 1.27 -4.67
CA SER A 129 -0.03 0.31 -5.49
C SER A 129 -1.39 -0.04 -4.87
N PHE A 130 -1.62 -1.29 -4.45
CA PHE A 130 -2.84 -1.70 -3.74
C PHE A 130 -3.11 -0.83 -2.49
N GLY A 131 -2.07 -0.42 -1.76
CA GLY A 131 -2.25 0.48 -0.62
C GLY A 131 -3.00 1.77 -0.98
N GLY A 132 -2.77 2.34 -2.16
CA GLY A 132 -3.54 3.50 -2.64
C GLY A 132 -4.99 3.15 -2.98
N GLN A 133 -5.20 2.00 -3.64
CA GLN A 133 -6.55 1.51 -3.97
C GLN A 133 -7.39 1.28 -2.71
N ALA A 134 -6.76 0.72 -1.67
CA ALA A 134 -7.41 0.37 -0.42
C ALA A 134 -8.07 1.56 0.27
N LEU A 135 -7.49 2.79 0.20
CA LEU A 135 -8.07 3.98 0.81
C LEU A 135 -9.53 4.22 0.37
N GLY A 136 -9.83 3.99 -0.90
CA GLY A 136 -11.18 4.16 -1.44
C GLY A 136 -12.20 3.14 -0.91
N LEU A 137 -11.75 2.04 -0.34
CA LEU A 137 -12.60 1.00 0.23
C LEU A 137 -12.89 1.19 1.73
N LEU A 138 -12.20 2.12 2.41
CA LEU A 138 -12.34 2.30 3.86
C LEU A 138 -13.62 3.06 4.23
N ALA A 139 -14.32 2.57 5.23
CA ALA A 139 -15.43 3.32 5.83
C ALA A 139 -14.96 4.57 6.59
N ASN A 140 -13.74 4.55 7.10
CA ASN A 140 -13.08 5.63 7.85
C ASN A 140 -12.03 6.40 7.03
N ASN A 141 -12.13 6.44 5.70
CA ASN A 141 -11.18 7.15 4.84
C ASN A 141 -11.10 8.66 5.13
N ASN A 142 -12.19 9.28 5.57
CA ASN A 142 -12.20 10.71 5.93
C ASN A 142 -11.42 11.06 7.22
N ASP A 143 -10.93 10.06 7.94
CA ASP A 143 -9.94 10.28 9.01
C ASP A 143 -8.57 10.69 8.45
N VAL A 144 -8.35 10.46 7.16
CA VAL A 144 -7.13 10.82 6.43
C VAL A 144 -7.28 12.21 5.81
N LYS A 145 -6.39 13.15 6.18
CA LYS A 145 -6.41 14.53 5.67
C LYS A 145 -5.82 14.60 4.26
N ARG A 146 -4.65 13.99 4.05
CA ARG A 146 -3.93 13.93 2.77
C ARG A 146 -3.55 12.51 2.42
N ALA A 147 -3.71 12.15 1.16
CA ALA A 147 -3.33 10.85 0.64
C ALA A 147 -2.37 11.00 -0.56
N LEU A 148 -1.16 10.46 -0.40
CA LEU A 148 -0.16 10.35 -1.45
C LEU A 148 -0.21 8.92 -2.02
N PHE A 149 -0.63 8.79 -3.25
CA PHE A 149 -0.58 7.53 -3.98
C PHE A 149 0.74 7.42 -4.73
N VAL A 150 1.41 6.30 -4.57
CA VAL A 150 2.67 5.97 -5.25
C VAL A 150 2.42 4.76 -6.13
N ALA A 151 2.45 4.96 -7.44
CA ALA A 151 2.19 3.91 -8.43
C ALA A 151 0.86 3.14 -8.19
N ALA A 152 -0.17 3.82 -7.64
CA ALA A 152 -1.48 3.22 -7.43
C ALA A 152 -2.32 3.30 -8.71
N VAL A 153 -2.83 2.17 -9.17
CA VAL A 153 -3.48 2.03 -10.47
C VAL A 153 -4.76 1.19 -10.37
N ALA A 154 -5.72 1.42 -11.28
CA ALA A 154 -6.75 0.42 -11.59
C ALA A 154 -6.11 -0.63 -12.51
N GLY A 155 -5.72 -1.75 -11.92
CA GLY A 155 -4.76 -2.69 -12.50
C GLY A 155 -5.31 -3.57 -13.64
N TYR A 156 -6.19 -3.08 -14.52
CA TYR A 156 -6.68 -3.83 -15.68
C TYR A 156 -5.55 -4.18 -16.65
N TRP A 157 -5.40 -5.47 -16.99
CA TRP A 157 -4.25 -5.97 -17.75
C TRP A 157 -4.07 -5.32 -19.12
N LYS A 158 -5.17 -4.93 -19.80
CA LYS A 158 -5.08 -4.27 -21.13
C LYS A 158 -4.53 -2.84 -21.06
N LEU A 159 -4.53 -2.21 -19.88
CA LEU A 159 -3.92 -0.89 -19.63
C LEU A 159 -2.41 -0.98 -19.32
N MET A 160 -1.84 -2.18 -19.32
CA MET A 160 -0.40 -2.37 -19.20
C MET A 160 0.30 -2.20 -20.55
N LYS A 161 1.60 -1.86 -20.49
CA LYS A 161 2.45 -1.81 -21.69
C LYS A 161 2.62 -3.19 -22.33
N SER A 162 2.64 -3.22 -23.66
CA SER A 162 3.02 -4.43 -24.41
C SER A 162 4.55 -4.60 -24.38
N PRO A 163 5.12 -5.84 -24.29
CA PRO A 163 4.43 -7.13 -24.27
C PRO A 163 3.97 -7.61 -22.87
N GLU A 164 4.28 -6.87 -21.81
CA GLU A 164 4.08 -7.26 -20.41
C GLU A 164 2.62 -7.62 -20.08
N ARG A 165 1.64 -6.93 -20.68
CA ARG A 165 0.23 -7.26 -20.51
C ARG A 165 -0.11 -8.71 -20.82
N TYR A 166 0.49 -9.26 -21.89
CA TYR A 166 0.24 -10.66 -22.28
C TYR A 166 0.95 -11.62 -21.33
N ARG A 167 2.17 -11.29 -20.89
CA ARG A 167 2.90 -12.07 -19.89
C ARG A 167 2.12 -12.16 -18.58
N VAL A 168 1.59 -11.03 -18.10
CA VAL A 168 0.77 -10.97 -16.88
C VAL A 168 -0.53 -11.76 -17.06
N PHE A 169 -1.20 -11.61 -18.19
CA PHE A 169 -2.42 -12.39 -18.49
C PHE A 169 -2.17 -13.89 -18.40
N VAL A 170 -1.11 -14.38 -19.07
CA VAL A 170 -0.75 -15.81 -19.04
C VAL A 170 -0.34 -16.24 -17.64
N LEU A 171 0.52 -15.47 -16.97
CA LEU A 171 1.01 -15.79 -15.64
C LEU A 171 -0.13 -15.92 -14.63
N LEU A 172 -1.06 -14.99 -14.61
CA LEU A 172 -2.15 -15.00 -13.62
C LEU A 172 -3.14 -16.15 -13.89
N ASN A 173 -3.56 -16.34 -15.14
CA ASN A 173 -4.65 -17.27 -15.45
C ASN A 173 -4.19 -18.72 -15.64
N PHE A 174 -3.05 -18.94 -16.31
CA PHE A 174 -2.61 -20.29 -16.71
C PHE A 174 -1.51 -20.87 -15.80
N VAL A 175 -0.89 -20.06 -14.99
CA VAL A 175 0.13 -20.50 -14.00
C VAL A 175 -0.37 -20.25 -12.59
N GLY A 176 -0.66 -19.01 -12.25
CA GLY A 176 -0.97 -18.59 -10.89
C GLY A 176 -2.25 -19.20 -10.33
N LEU A 177 -3.37 -19.10 -11.06
CA LEU A 177 -4.64 -19.68 -10.57
C LEU A 177 -4.58 -21.21 -10.41
N PRO A 178 -4.08 -22.01 -11.39
CA PRO A 178 -3.92 -23.44 -11.19
C PRO A 178 -3.01 -23.79 -10.01
N LEU A 179 -1.86 -23.12 -9.91
CA LEU A 179 -0.91 -23.33 -8.83
C LEU A 179 -1.50 -22.98 -7.45
N THR A 180 -2.22 -21.86 -7.36
CA THR A 180 -2.91 -21.44 -6.14
C THR A 180 -3.99 -22.43 -5.71
N ARG A 181 -4.74 -22.99 -6.65
CA ARG A 181 -5.76 -24.01 -6.36
C ARG A 181 -5.15 -25.33 -5.89
N LEU A 182 -4.02 -25.72 -6.48
CA LEU A 182 -3.30 -26.95 -6.14
C LEU A 182 -2.64 -26.84 -4.74
N LEU A 183 -1.95 -25.72 -4.47
CA LEU A 183 -1.18 -25.54 -3.22
C LEU A 183 -1.99 -24.94 -2.06
N GLY A 184 -3.18 -24.36 -2.35
CA GLY A 184 -3.98 -23.69 -1.34
C GLY A 184 -3.54 -22.24 -1.02
N TYR A 185 -2.51 -21.73 -1.71
CA TYR A 185 -2.00 -20.37 -1.66
C TYR A 185 -1.17 -20.07 -2.92
N MET A 186 -0.93 -18.80 -3.24
CA MET A 186 -0.02 -18.41 -4.32
C MET A 186 1.39 -18.25 -3.78
N PRO A 187 2.37 -19.06 -4.20
CA PRO A 187 3.73 -19.00 -3.68
C PRO A 187 4.50 -17.81 -4.26
N GLY A 188 5.23 -17.09 -3.39
CA GLY A 188 6.03 -15.92 -3.74
C GLY A 188 7.17 -16.21 -4.73
N TRP A 189 7.72 -17.43 -4.69
CA TRP A 189 8.77 -17.85 -5.63
C TRP A 189 8.31 -17.84 -7.11
N ALA A 190 7.01 -17.82 -7.37
CA ALA A 190 6.49 -17.66 -8.73
C ALA A 190 6.59 -16.20 -9.27
N GLY A 191 7.29 -15.31 -8.57
CA GLY A 191 7.66 -13.98 -9.07
C GLY A 191 6.71 -12.84 -8.68
N ILE A 192 5.85 -13.03 -7.65
CA ILE A 192 4.89 -12.01 -7.19
C ILE A 192 5.31 -11.29 -5.91
N GLY A 193 6.40 -11.65 -5.28
CA GLY A 193 6.85 -11.12 -3.99
C GLY A 193 6.76 -12.15 -2.86
N GLU A 194 6.00 -11.90 -1.79
CA GLU A 194 5.72 -12.91 -0.75
C GLU A 194 4.58 -13.84 -1.15
N ASP A 195 4.46 -14.98 -0.44
CA ASP A 195 3.30 -15.88 -0.59
C ASP A 195 2.01 -15.12 -0.32
N LEU A 196 0.98 -15.35 -1.14
CA LEU A 196 -0.33 -14.74 -0.98
C LEU A 196 -1.38 -15.77 -0.53
N PRO A 197 -2.29 -15.39 0.39
CA PRO A 197 -3.48 -16.18 0.67
C PRO A 197 -4.26 -16.45 -0.63
N LYS A 198 -4.84 -17.65 -0.73
CA LYS A 198 -5.59 -18.08 -1.93
C LYS A 198 -6.65 -17.05 -2.34
N GLY A 199 -7.50 -16.62 -1.41
CA GLY A 199 -8.59 -15.69 -1.73
C GLY A 199 -8.09 -14.30 -2.15
N VAL A 200 -6.94 -13.84 -1.62
CA VAL A 200 -6.29 -12.60 -2.05
C VAL A 200 -5.87 -12.70 -3.51
N PHE A 201 -5.17 -13.77 -3.88
CA PHE A 201 -4.69 -13.94 -5.26
C PHE A 201 -5.85 -14.15 -6.25
N GLU A 202 -6.86 -14.94 -5.90
CA GLU A 202 -8.03 -15.19 -6.74
C GLU A 202 -8.84 -13.89 -6.96
N GLN A 203 -9.07 -13.08 -5.92
CA GLN A 203 -9.76 -11.80 -6.05
C GLN A 203 -8.94 -10.80 -6.87
N TRP A 204 -7.64 -10.69 -6.58
CA TRP A 204 -6.76 -9.83 -7.36
C TRP A 204 -6.75 -10.19 -8.84
N THR A 205 -6.61 -11.48 -9.19
CA THR A 205 -6.65 -11.93 -10.59
C THR A 205 -7.99 -11.58 -11.24
N ARG A 206 -9.11 -11.79 -10.56
CA ARG A 206 -10.44 -11.42 -11.07
C ARG A 206 -10.51 -9.91 -11.39
N TRP A 207 -10.00 -9.07 -10.49
CA TRP A 207 -9.96 -7.64 -10.75
C TRP A 207 -9.07 -7.26 -11.92
N VAL A 208 -7.88 -7.86 -12.03
CA VAL A 208 -6.95 -7.61 -13.15
C VAL A 208 -7.57 -7.96 -14.50
N MET A 209 -8.50 -8.93 -14.54
CA MET A 209 -9.22 -9.32 -15.76
C MET A 209 -10.44 -8.42 -16.06
N SER A 210 -10.90 -7.61 -15.12
CA SER A 210 -12.09 -6.76 -15.24
C SER A 210 -11.72 -5.38 -15.80
N GLU A 211 -12.53 -4.83 -16.72
CA GLU A 211 -12.22 -3.60 -17.46
C GLU A 211 -12.05 -2.39 -16.53
N ARG A 212 -12.91 -2.26 -15.54
CA ARG A 212 -12.80 -1.22 -14.51
C ARG A 212 -12.13 -1.73 -13.22
N TYR A 213 -11.42 -2.85 -13.31
CA TYR A 213 -10.68 -3.43 -12.20
C TYR A 213 -11.59 -3.75 -11.01
N LEU A 214 -11.19 -3.37 -9.78
CA LEU A 214 -11.99 -3.56 -8.56
C LEU A 214 -13.35 -2.80 -8.60
N LEU A 215 -13.46 -1.78 -9.45
CA LEU A 215 -14.68 -0.99 -9.58
C LEU A 215 -15.83 -1.76 -10.23
N ASP A 216 -15.57 -2.90 -10.84
CA ASP A 216 -16.56 -3.81 -11.42
C ASP A 216 -16.85 -5.03 -10.53
N ASP A 217 -16.26 -5.12 -9.33
CA ASP A 217 -16.52 -6.26 -8.44
C ASP A 217 -17.91 -6.15 -7.79
N PRO A 218 -18.91 -6.98 -8.18
CA PRO A 218 -20.28 -6.87 -7.69
C PRO A 218 -20.40 -7.20 -6.19
N ASP A 219 -19.43 -7.96 -5.66
CA ASP A 219 -19.42 -8.37 -4.25
C ASP A 219 -18.80 -7.30 -3.35
N LEU A 220 -18.14 -6.29 -3.95
CA LEU A 220 -17.38 -5.27 -3.24
C LEU A 220 -18.27 -4.08 -2.86
N LYS A 221 -19.15 -4.24 -1.85
CA LYS A 221 -20.03 -3.17 -1.37
C LYS A 221 -19.29 -1.91 -0.93
N ALA A 222 -18.06 -2.07 -0.44
CA ALA A 222 -17.19 -0.99 0.02
C ALA A 222 -16.79 0.02 -1.07
N ILE A 223 -17.02 -0.29 -2.35
CA ILE A 223 -16.74 0.61 -3.48
C ILE A 223 -17.45 1.96 -3.36
N THR A 224 -18.59 2.02 -2.67
CA THR A 224 -19.30 3.26 -2.40
C THR A 224 -18.55 4.22 -1.48
N ASN A 225 -17.48 3.77 -0.83
CA ASN A 225 -16.65 4.62 0.03
C ASN A 225 -15.68 5.52 -0.77
N PHE A 226 -15.34 5.16 -2.02
CA PHE A 226 -14.51 6.00 -2.89
C PHE A 226 -15.05 7.42 -3.01
N VAL A 227 -16.37 7.54 -3.23
CA VAL A 227 -17.02 8.85 -3.38
C VAL A 227 -17.14 9.64 -2.07
N LYS A 228 -16.87 9.02 -0.92
CA LYS A 228 -16.95 9.67 0.39
C LYS A 228 -15.67 10.39 0.81
N TYR A 229 -14.53 10.01 0.24
CA TYR A 229 -13.26 10.63 0.59
C TYR A 229 -13.20 12.08 0.12
N LYS A 230 -12.92 12.99 1.07
CA LYS A 230 -12.91 14.44 0.86
C LYS A 230 -11.55 15.07 1.10
N GLY A 231 -10.54 14.29 1.50
CA GLY A 231 -9.18 14.76 1.72
C GLY A 231 -8.47 15.12 0.43
N GLU A 232 -7.33 15.76 0.55
CA GLU A 232 -6.45 16.04 -0.58
C GLU A 232 -5.85 14.73 -1.10
N LEU A 233 -5.81 14.56 -2.43
CA LEU A 233 -5.28 13.36 -3.06
C LEU A 233 -4.27 13.73 -4.13
N ARG A 234 -3.04 13.25 -3.98
CA ARG A 234 -2.00 13.33 -5.01
C ARG A 234 -1.58 11.93 -5.43
N SER A 235 -1.50 11.68 -6.73
CA SER A 235 -1.08 10.41 -7.31
C SER A 235 0.18 10.57 -8.14
N LEU A 236 1.26 9.90 -7.75
CA LEU A 236 2.52 9.86 -8.49
C LEU A 236 2.51 8.71 -9.48
N CYS A 237 2.64 9.05 -10.76
CA CYS A 237 2.77 8.15 -11.89
C CYS A 237 4.21 8.15 -12.38
N PHE A 238 4.80 6.98 -12.62
CA PHE A 238 6.14 6.89 -13.18
C PHE A 238 6.07 6.48 -14.64
N SER A 239 6.69 7.28 -15.53
CA SER A 239 6.60 7.08 -16.98
C SER A 239 7.19 5.75 -17.45
N ASP A 240 8.08 5.16 -16.65
CA ASP A 240 8.73 3.86 -16.90
C ASP A 240 8.08 2.69 -16.15
N ASP A 241 6.95 2.93 -15.43
CA ASP A 241 6.18 1.86 -14.82
C ASP A 241 5.51 0.97 -15.89
N LEU A 242 5.19 -0.23 -15.47
CA LEU A 242 4.46 -1.22 -16.24
C LEU A 242 3.05 -0.74 -16.63
N TRP A 243 2.39 -0.03 -15.72
CA TRP A 243 1.05 0.51 -15.90
C TRP A 243 1.10 1.90 -16.57
N THR A 244 0.11 2.16 -17.42
CA THR A 244 0.00 3.43 -18.15
C THR A 244 -0.82 4.46 -17.37
N LEU A 245 -0.68 5.73 -17.75
CA LEU A 245 -1.45 6.83 -17.15
C LEU A 245 -2.97 6.57 -17.11
N PRO A 246 -3.64 6.02 -18.16
CA PRO A 246 -5.07 5.68 -18.09
C PRO A 246 -5.46 4.75 -16.93
N ALA A 247 -4.57 3.87 -16.48
CA ALA A 247 -4.86 3.01 -15.31
C ALA A 247 -4.89 3.81 -13.99
N ILE A 248 -4.12 4.88 -13.91
CA ILE A 248 -4.09 5.79 -12.76
C ILE A 248 -5.31 6.71 -12.79
N GLU A 249 -5.62 7.28 -13.95
CA GLU A 249 -6.79 8.14 -14.15
C GLU A 249 -8.09 7.39 -13.85
N LEU A 250 -8.18 6.12 -14.27
CA LEU A 250 -9.33 5.26 -13.95
C LEU A 250 -9.51 5.10 -12.43
N LEU A 251 -8.45 4.84 -11.68
CA LEU A 251 -8.54 4.76 -10.21
C LEU A 251 -8.94 6.10 -9.60
N CYS A 252 -8.26 7.18 -10.01
CA CYS A 252 -8.50 8.53 -9.50
C CYS A 252 -9.93 9.00 -9.78
N SER A 253 -10.51 8.63 -10.92
CA SER A 253 -11.89 9.00 -11.30
C SER A 253 -12.97 8.47 -10.34
N ALA A 254 -12.65 7.48 -9.52
CA ALA A 254 -13.57 6.96 -8.52
C ALA A 254 -13.69 7.87 -7.29
N PHE A 255 -12.70 8.71 -7.01
CA PHE A 255 -12.68 9.65 -5.88
C PHE A 255 -13.39 10.97 -6.20
N LYS A 256 -14.71 10.89 -6.44
CA LYS A 256 -15.52 12.01 -6.96
C LYS A 256 -15.65 13.21 -6.02
N SER A 257 -15.48 13.04 -4.71
CA SER A 257 -15.55 14.12 -3.72
C SER A 257 -14.19 14.73 -3.37
N ALA A 258 -13.11 14.14 -3.86
CA ALA A 258 -11.78 14.71 -3.86
C ALA A 258 -11.45 15.24 -5.27
N THR A 259 -10.43 16.09 -5.37
CA THR A 259 -9.87 16.51 -6.66
C THR A 259 -8.47 15.91 -6.76
N PRO A 260 -8.32 14.68 -7.33
CA PRO A 260 -7.02 14.04 -7.43
C PRO A 260 -6.07 14.83 -8.33
N GLU A 261 -4.89 15.16 -7.81
CA GLU A 261 -3.79 15.69 -8.59
C GLU A 261 -2.89 14.55 -9.07
N VAL A 262 -2.83 14.33 -10.37
CA VAL A 262 -1.99 13.29 -10.98
C VAL A 262 -0.71 13.91 -11.53
N ILE A 263 0.44 13.47 -11.00
CA ILE A 263 1.76 13.95 -11.40
C ILE A 263 2.51 12.80 -12.09
N THR A 264 2.85 13.00 -13.36
CA THR A 264 3.73 12.07 -14.08
C THR A 264 5.18 12.49 -13.89
N ILE A 265 6.00 11.55 -13.43
CA ILE A 265 7.43 11.74 -13.16
C ILE A 265 8.21 10.80 -14.09
N THR A 266 9.18 11.36 -14.81
CA THR A 266 10.13 10.57 -15.59
C THR A 266 11.35 10.21 -14.76
N PRO A 267 12.12 9.15 -15.13
CA PRO A 267 13.41 8.90 -14.48
C PRO A 267 14.35 10.10 -14.53
N GLN A 268 14.32 10.89 -15.60
CA GLN A 268 15.12 12.11 -15.77
C GLN A 268 14.76 13.18 -14.73
N ASP A 269 13.47 13.38 -14.45
CA ASP A 269 13.00 14.34 -13.42
C ASP A 269 13.51 13.96 -12.02
N ALA A 270 13.71 12.67 -11.77
CA ALA A 270 14.25 12.15 -10.53
C ALA A 270 15.79 12.04 -10.52
N GLY A 271 16.46 12.39 -11.60
CA GLY A 271 17.91 12.19 -11.76
C GLY A 271 18.34 10.71 -11.74
N ALA A 272 17.47 9.81 -12.18
CA ALA A 272 17.65 8.36 -12.10
C ALA A 272 17.66 7.71 -13.48
N LYS A 273 18.19 6.48 -13.54
CA LYS A 273 18.13 5.66 -14.76
C LYS A 273 16.74 4.99 -14.92
N ALA A 274 16.13 4.63 -13.82
CA ALA A 274 14.81 4.00 -13.76
C ALA A 274 14.17 4.21 -12.39
N ILE A 275 12.86 4.34 -12.36
CA ILE A 275 12.03 4.37 -11.14
C ILE A 275 11.15 3.11 -11.10
N GLY A 276 10.30 2.93 -12.11
CA GLY A 276 9.34 1.82 -12.19
C GLY A 276 8.40 1.75 -11.00
N HIS A 277 7.78 0.59 -10.81
CA HIS A 277 6.72 0.40 -9.80
C HIS A 277 7.21 0.53 -8.34
N PHE A 278 8.47 0.17 -8.06
CA PHE A 278 9.02 0.08 -6.70
C PHE A 278 10.11 1.09 -6.39
N GLY A 279 10.65 1.77 -7.38
CA GLY A 279 11.85 2.61 -7.23
C GLY A 279 11.67 3.78 -6.29
N PHE A 280 10.48 4.37 -6.22
CA PHE A 280 10.22 5.49 -5.30
C PHE A 280 10.78 5.27 -3.89
N PHE A 281 10.68 4.04 -3.35
CA PHE A 281 11.10 3.73 -1.97
C PHE A 281 12.60 3.43 -1.83
N ARG A 282 13.40 3.56 -2.89
CA ARG A 282 14.85 3.40 -2.84
C ARG A 282 15.52 4.66 -2.28
N PRO A 283 16.57 4.51 -1.46
CA PRO A 283 17.22 5.66 -0.77
C PRO A 283 17.84 6.67 -1.72
N GLU A 284 18.18 6.28 -2.94
CA GLU A 284 18.73 7.17 -3.98
C GLU A 284 17.77 8.33 -4.33
N HIS A 285 16.47 8.18 -4.06
CA HIS A 285 15.45 9.19 -4.32
C HIS A 285 15.17 10.12 -3.12
N ARG A 286 16.01 10.06 -2.07
CA ARG A 286 15.84 10.84 -0.84
C ARG A 286 15.75 12.35 -1.10
N ASP A 287 16.68 12.86 -1.89
CA ASP A 287 16.82 14.29 -2.13
C ASP A 287 15.97 14.81 -3.30
N THR A 288 15.28 13.92 -3.97
CA THR A 288 14.39 14.21 -5.08
C THR A 288 12.94 13.85 -4.72
N LEU A 289 12.50 12.62 -4.99
CA LEU A 289 11.11 12.21 -4.81
C LEU A 289 10.63 12.26 -3.35
N TRP A 290 11.46 11.82 -2.39
CA TRP A 290 11.05 11.82 -0.98
C TRP A 290 10.91 13.22 -0.41
N ARG A 291 11.80 14.13 -0.81
CA ARG A 291 11.71 15.54 -0.37
C ARG A 291 10.40 16.16 -0.82
N GLY A 292 10.07 16.09 -2.11
CA GLY A 292 8.81 16.63 -2.62
C GLY A 292 7.56 15.97 -2.01
N ALA A 293 7.62 14.64 -1.79
CA ALA A 293 6.54 13.91 -1.13
C ALA A 293 6.36 14.37 0.33
N ALA A 294 7.45 14.52 1.08
CA ALA A 294 7.40 14.97 2.47
C ALA A 294 6.89 16.41 2.58
N GLU A 295 7.40 17.32 1.76
CA GLU A 295 6.96 18.73 1.73
C GLU A 295 5.45 18.83 1.46
N TRP A 296 4.93 18.03 0.54
CA TRP A 296 3.48 18.02 0.28
C TRP A 296 2.68 17.40 1.43
N LEU A 297 3.17 16.31 2.04
CA LEU A 297 2.50 15.69 3.19
C LEU A 297 2.48 16.60 4.43
N GLU A 298 3.50 17.45 4.60
CA GLU A 298 3.71 18.29 5.77
C GLU A 298 3.17 19.73 5.57
N ALA A 299 2.71 20.07 4.36
CA ALA A 299 2.20 21.41 4.09
C ALA A 299 1.03 21.77 5.01
N GLU A 300 1.04 22.99 5.54
CA GLU A 300 -0.11 23.54 6.25
C GLU A 300 -1.26 23.77 5.26
N GLY A 301 -2.45 23.25 5.56
CA GLY A 301 -3.66 23.41 4.75
C GLY A 301 -4.67 24.24 5.47
#